data_fe47df3594a3f6bb8c2c157579ed81c4
#
_entry.id   fe47df3594a3f6bb8c2c157579ed81c4
#
_cell.length_a   1.000
_cell.length_b   1.000
_cell.length_c   1.000
_cell.angle_alpha   90.00
_cell.angle_beta   90.00
_cell.angle_gamma   90.00
#
_symmetry.space_group_name_H-M   'P 1'
#
loop_
_entity.id
_entity.type
_entity.pdbx_description
1 polymer ?
#
loop_
_entity_poly.entity_id
_entity_poly.type
_entity_poly.pdbx_seq_one_letter_code
_entity_poly.pdbx_strand_id
1 'polypeptide(L)'
;KYIHRHFSAVTSNVPLAKEFGIAEENIFKMWDWVGGRYSLWSAIGLSTVIAIGSEAFDELLDGAHDVDVHFRETPLEENIPVLMALLGVWYNNFFEAQSMAVLPYDQHLHRFPAYLQQADMESNGKYVDVGGEQVDYTTGPVIFGEIGIAGQHAFFQLLHKGTKLVPA
;
A
#
# COMPACT_ATOMS: atom_id res chain seq x y z
N LYS A 1 -18.48 29.77 13.78
CA LYS A 1 -19.74 29.72 14.58
C LYS A 1 -20.56 28.44 14.32
N TYR A 2 -20.30 27.69 13.24
CA TYR A 2 -21.06 26.50 12.85
C TYR A 2 -20.18 25.29 12.52
N ILE A 3 -18.98 25.19 13.10
CA ILE A 3 -18.03 24.09 12.87
C ILE A 3 -18.71 22.73 13.10
N HIS A 4 -19.45 22.60 14.19
CA HIS A 4 -20.16 21.38 14.57
C HIS A 4 -21.16 20.87 13.51
N ARG A 5 -21.56 21.71 12.53
CA ARG A 5 -22.53 21.35 11.45
C ARG A 5 -21.86 21.03 10.13
N HIS A 6 -20.60 21.39 9.94
CA HIS A 6 -19.97 21.38 8.63
C HIS A 6 -18.65 20.58 8.61
N PHE A 7 -18.16 20.15 9.77
CA PHE A 7 -16.92 19.42 9.87
C PHE A 7 -17.14 18.05 10.50
N SER A 8 -16.50 17.06 9.89
CA SER A 8 -16.28 15.74 10.47
C SER A 8 -14.78 15.49 10.57
N ALA A 9 -14.35 14.65 11.49
CA ALA A 9 -12.96 14.29 11.64
C ALA A 9 -12.78 12.79 11.72
N VAL A 10 -11.75 12.29 11.04
CA VAL A 10 -11.19 10.96 11.30
C VAL A 10 -9.87 11.18 12.02
N THR A 11 -9.76 10.76 13.27
CA THR A 11 -8.60 11.10 14.10
C THR A 11 -8.42 10.15 15.30
N SER A 12 -7.16 9.95 15.72
CA SER A 12 -6.82 9.35 17.01
C SER A 12 -6.90 10.40 18.14
N ASN A 13 -6.76 11.71 17.82
CA ASN A 13 -6.78 12.81 18.80
C ASN A 13 -8.18 13.40 18.93
N VAL A 14 -9.10 12.65 19.55
CA VAL A 14 -10.48 13.08 19.82
C VAL A 14 -10.55 14.36 20.64
N PRO A 15 -9.73 14.59 21.71
CA PRO A 15 -9.76 15.83 22.47
C PRO A 15 -9.52 17.07 21.60
N LEU A 16 -8.53 17.04 20.71
CA LEU A 16 -8.22 18.17 19.83
C LEU A 16 -9.35 18.44 18.83
N ALA A 17 -10.00 17.40 18.30
CA ALA A 17 -11.15 17.56 17.42
C ALA A 17 -12.35 18.23 18.12
N LYS A 18 -12.60 17.88 19.38
CA LYS A 18 -13.62 18.51 20.23
C LYS A 18 -13.26 19.97 20.54
N GLU A 19 -12.00 20.26 20.86
CA GLU A 19 -11.51 21.62 21.08
C GLU A 19 -11.69 22.50 19.84
N PHE A 20 -11.45 21.94 18.64
CA PHE A 20 -11.71 22.62 17.38
C PHE A 20 -13.19 22.95 17.16
N GLY A 21 -14.10 22.25 17.85
CA GLY A 21 -15.55 22.48 17.83
C GLY A 21 -16.33 21.48 16.98
N ILE A 22 -15.75 20.33 16.66
CA ILE A 22 -16.45 19.24 15.94
C ILE A 22 -17.35 18.53 16.95
N ALA A 23 -18.60 18.30 16.56
CA ALA A 23 -19.55 17.53 17.37
C ALA A 23 -19.10 16.08 17.51
N GLU A 24 -19.34 15.47 18.66
CA GLU A 24 -18.86 14.11 18.97
C GLU A 24 -19.36 13.06 17.98
N GLU A 25 -20.59 13.15 17.55
CA GLU A 25 -21.22 12.31 16.54
C GLU A 25 -20.57 12.40 15.14
N ASN A 26 -19.78 13.45 14.90
CA ASN A 26 -19.04 13.67 13.65
C ASN A 26 -17.55 13.34 13.79
N ILE A 27 -17.13 12.70 14.89
CA ILE A 27 -15.75 12.26 15.10
C ILE A 27 -15.67 10.74 14.94
N PHE A 28 -15.03 10.33 13.88
CA PHE A 28 -14.75 8.91 13.56
C PHE A 28 -13.37 8.58 14.13
N LYS A 29 -13.35 7.82 15.22
CA LYS A 29 -12.12 7.51 15.93
C LYS A 29 -11.24 6.55 15.11
N MET A 30 -9.97 6.89 15.00
CA MET A 30 -8.92 6.03 14.49
C MET A 30 -8.00 5.62 15.67
N TRP A 31 -7.48 4.40 15.62
CA TRP A 31 -6.66 3.84 16.69
C TRP A 31 -5.17 4.05 16.40
N ASP A 32 -4.35 4.23 17.46
CA ASP A 32 -2.92 4.54 17.33
C ASP A 32 -2.11 3.41 16.67
N TRP A 33 -2.61 2.18 16.69
CA TRP A 33 -2.00 1.03 16.03
C TRP A 33 -2.29 0.96 14.51
N VAL A 34 -3.14 1.83 13.98
CA VAL A 34 -3.43 1.89 12.54
C VAL A 34 -2.34 2.68 11.83
N GLY A 35 -1.51 2.00 11.05
CA GLY A 35 -0.49 2.64 10.22
C GLY A 35 -1.11 3.35 9.00
N GLY A 36 -0.66 4.58 8.70
CA GLY A 36 -1.25 5.43 7.65
C GLY A 36 -1.36 4.76 6.28
N ARG A 37 -0.30 4.13 5.79
CA ARG A 37 -0.27 3.45 4.48
C ARG A 37 -1.07 2.14 4.43
N TYR A 38 -1.55 1.65 5.58
CA TYR A 38 -2.41 0.47 5.73
C TYR A 38 -3.76 0.81 6.34
N SER A 39 -4.21 2.07 6.24
CA SER A 39 -5.37 2.58 6.97
C SER A 39 -6.69 2.53 6.20
N LEU A 40 -6.70 2.13 4.94
CA LEU A 40 -7.90 2.12 4.08
C LEU A 40 -9.07 1.34 4.71
N TRP A 41 -8.79 0.25 5.40
CA TRP A 41 -9.77 -0.60 6.09
C TRP A 41 -10.30 -0.02 7.41
N SER A 42 -9.72 1.09 7.88
CA SER A 42 -10.14 1.80 9.09
C SER A 42 -11.11 2.94 8.79
N ALA A 43 -11.42 3.76 9.78
CA ALA A 43 -12.21 4.98 9.61
C ALA A 43 -11.62 5.95 8.55
N ILE A 44 -10.34 5.85 8.20
CA ILE A 44 -9.70 6.59 7.09
C ILE A 44 -10.39 6.29 5.75
N GLY A 45 -10.91 5.07 5.57
CA GLY A 45 -11.67 4.69 4.38
C GLY A 45 -13.02 5.37 4.21
N LEU A 46 -13.48 6.19 5.16
CA LEU A 46 -14.78 6.87 5.10
C LEU A 46 -15.00 7.64 3.79
N SER A 47 -13.97 8.34 3.31
CA SER A 47 -14.06 9.06 2.03
C SER A 47 -14.24 8.13 0.83
N THR A 48 -13.63 6.95 0.88
CA THR A 48 -13.80 5.90 -0.13
C THR A 48 -15.22 5.33 -0.08
N VAL A 49 -15.73 5.00 1.13
CA VAL A 49 -17.10 4.52 1.31
C VAL A 49 -18.12 5.53 0.76
N ILE A 50 -17.92 6.83 1.01
CA ILE A 50 -18.79 7.88 0.48
C ILE A 50 -18.74 7.94 -1.05
N ALA A 51 -17.57 7.71 -1.64
CA ALA A 51 -17.36 7.79 -3.09
C ALA A 51 -17.91 6.59 -3.86
N ILE A 52 -17.74 5.37 -3.34
CA ILE A 52 -18.08 4.12 -4.05
C ILE A 52 -19.33 3.42 -3.51
N GLY A 53 -19.84 3.84 -2.35
CA GLY A 53 -20.93 3.19 -1.62
C GLY A 53 -20.45 2.08 -0.68
N SER A 54 -21.32 1.72 0.28
CA SER A 54 -20.99 0.71 1.28
C SER A 54 -20.86 -0.70 0.69
N GLU A 55 -21.72 -1.05 -0.27
CA GLU A 55 -21.69 -2.38 -0.91
C GLU A 55 -20.35 -2.64 -1.61
N ALA A 56 -19.87 -1.70 -2.44
CA ALA A 56 -18.59 -1.83 -3.11
C ALA A 56 -17.41 -1.78 -2.13
N PHE A 57 -17.55 -1.09 -1.00
CA PHE A 57 -16.54 -1.10 0.04
C PHE A 57 -16.51 -2.43 0.80
N ASP A 58 -17.66 -3.04 1.06
CA ASP A 58 -17.73 -4.38 1.66
C ASP A 58 -17.11 -5.43 0.72
N GLU A 59 -17.38 -5.37 -0.59
CA GLU A 59 -16.71 -6.23 -1.59
C GLU A 59 -15.17 -6.06 -1.58
N LEU A 60 -14.67 -4.83 -1.38
CA LEU A 60 -13.23 -4.58 -1.22
C LEU A 60 -12.68 -5.29 0.03
N LEU A 61 -13.41 -5.24 1.16
CA LEU A 61 -13.02 -5.91 2.39
C LEU A 61 -13.08 -7.43 2.26
N ASP A 62 -14.09 -7.96 1.57
CA ASP A 62 -14.23 -9.39 1.29
C ASP A 62 -13.05 -9.90 0.46
N GLY A 63 -12.64 -9.16 -0.59
CA GLY A 63 -11.45 -9.50 -1.36
C GLY A 63 -10.16 -9.52 -0.52
N ALA A 64 -10.00 -8.59 0.41
CA ALA A 64 -8.88 -8.60 1.35
C ALA A 64 -8.96 -9.81 2.31
N HIS A 65 -10.16 -10.15 2.78
CA HIS A 65 -10.40 -11.31 3.62
C HIS A 65 -10.06 -12.63 2.91
N ASP A 66 -10.42 -12.76 1.63
CA ASP A 66 -10.08 -13.94 0.82
C ASP A 66 -8.56 -14.15 0.74
N VAL A 67 -7.78 -13.07 0.59
CA VAL A 67 -6.32 -13.14 0.63
C VAL A 67 -5.81 -13.55 2.01
N ASP A 68 -6.42 -13.07 3.10
CA ASP A 68 -6.08 -13.47 4.45
C ASP A 68 -6.33 -14.97 4.69
N VAL A 69 -7.45 -15.51 4.19
CA VAL A 69 -7.76 -16.93 4.24
C VAL A 69 -6.73 -17.72 3.43
N HIS A 70 -6.49 -17.33 2.19
CA HIS A 70 -5.49 -17.94 1.33
C HIS A 70 -4.10 -17.96 2.00
N PHE A 71 -3.68 -16.87 2.59
CA PHE A 71 -2.38 -16.77 3.27
C PHE A 71 -2.25 -17.74 4.44
N ARG A 72 -3.33 -17.94 5.23
CA ARG A 72 -3.31 -18.82 6.40
C ARG A 72 -3.43 -20.30 6.08
N GLU A 73 -4.18 -20.65 5.03
CA GLU A 73 -4.63 -22.02 4.78
C GLU A 73 -3.92 -22.71 3.63
N THR A 74 -3.30 -21.95 2.72
CA THR A 74 -2.64 -22.53 1.54
C THR A 74 -1.20 -22.95 1.88
N PRO A 75 -0.76 -24.16 1.42
CA PRO A 75 0.63 -24.59 1.56
C PRO A 75 1.62 -23.56 0.98
N LEU A 76 2.82 -23.47 1.55
CA LEU A 76 3.79 -22.42 1.21
C LEU A 76 4.16 -22.40 -0.27
N GLU A 77 4.24 -23.54 -0.90
CA GLU A 77 4.56 -23.73 -2.32
C GLU A 77 3.46 -23.26 -3.29
N GLU A 78 2.25 -23.01 -2.79
CA GLU A 78 1.11 -22.51 -3.55
C GLU A 78 0.61 -21.17 -3.02
N ASN A 79 1.23 -20.65 -1.96
CA ASN A 79 0.83 -19.44 -1.27
C ASN A 79 1.33 -18.20 -1.99
N ILE A 80 0.44 -17.48 -2.67
CA ILE A 80 0.80 -16.33 -3.53
C ILE A 80 1.58 -15.26 -2.76
N PRO A 81 1.12 -14.73 -1.60
CA PRO A 81 1.89 -13.75 -0.83
C PRO A 81 3.30 -14.23 -0.44
N VAL A 82 3.43 -15.50 -0.04
CA VAL A 82 4.72 -16.09 0.33
C VAL A 82 5.64 -16.18 -0.89
N LEU A 83 5.14 -16.69 -2.01
CA LEU A 83 5.91 -16.80 -3.25
C LEU A 83 6.35 -15.44 -3.76
N MET A 84 5.48 -14.43 -3.73
CA MET A 84 5.83 -13.07 -4.12
C MET A 84 6.93 -12.48 -3.23
N ALA A 85 6.85 -12.68 -1.91
CA ALA A 85 7.85 -12.21 -0.97
C ALA A 85 9.21 -12.90 -1.21
N LEU A 86 9.21 -14.22 -1.40
CA LEU A 86 10.43 -14.99 -1.69
C LEU A 86 11.07 -14.58 -3.02
N LEU A 87 10.28 -14.37 -4.07
CA LEU A 87 10.76 -13.87 -5.36
C LEU A 87 11.33 -12.46 -5.23
N GLY A 88 10.67 -11.58 -4.45
CA GLY A 88 11.16 -10.23 -4.16
C GLY A 88 12.54 -10.25 -3.51
N VAL A 89 12.72 -11.04 -2.46
CA VAL A 89 14.02 -11.23 -1.79
C VAL A 89 15.04 -11.81 -2.76
N TRP A 90 14.66 -12.81 -3.54
CA TRP A 90 15.57 -13.47 -4.50
C TRP A 90 16.07 -12.50 -5.56
N TYR A 91 15.17 -11.74 -6.19
CA TYR A 91 15.58 -10.73 -7.18
C TYR A 91 16.43 -9.62 -6.56
N ASN A 92 16.01 -9.10 -5.41
CA ASN A 92 16.67 -7.95 -4.80
C ASN A 92 18.06 -8.29 -4.23
N ASN A 93 18.21 -9.44 -3.54
CA ASN A 93 19.43 -9.77 -2.83
C ASN A 93 20.38 -10.72 -3.58
N PHE A 94 19.84 -11.61 -4.44
CA PHE A 94 20.67 -12.61 -5.14
C PHE A 94 20.93 -12.24 -6.60
N PHE A 95 20.01 -11.52 -7.25
CA PHE A 95 20.21 -11.02 -8.60
C PHE A 95 20.55 -9.52 -8.64
N GLU A 96 20.64 -8.87 -7.48
CA GLU A 96 20.97 -7.45 -7.37
C GLU A 96 20.03 -6.52 -8.16
N ALA A 97 18.78 -6.94 -8.35
CA ALA A 97 17.76 -6.13 -9.01
C ALA A 97 17.32 -4.98 -8.08
N GLN A 98 17.83 -3.79 -8.32
CA GLN A 98 17.60 -2.62 -7.46
C GLN A 98 16.24 -1.95 -7.69
N SER A 99 15.48 -2.38 -8.68
CA SER A 99 14.17 -1.82 -9.01
C SER A 99 13.20 -2.91 -9.43
N MET A 100 11.91 -2.63 -9.24
CA MET A 100 10.79 -3.46 -9.69
C MET A 100 9.78 -2.57 -10.39
N ALA A 101 9.30 -3.00 -11.56
CA ALA A 101 8.28 -2.30 -12.31
C ALA A 101 6.88 -2.82 -11.95
N VAL A 102 5.91 -1.92 -11.83
CA VAL A 102 4.49 -2.24 -11.64
C VAL A 102 3.71 -1.69 -12.83
N LEU A 103 3.18 -2.57 -13.65
CA LEU A 103 2.66 -2.25 -14.99
C LEU A 103 1.18 -2.64 -15.13
N PRO A 104 0.26 -1.96 -14.46
CA PRO A 104 -1.16 -2.27 -14.58
C PRO A 104 -1.68 -1.92 -15.99
N TYR A 105 -2.51 -2.79 -16.56
CA TYR A 105 -3.16 -2.58 -17.87
C TYR A 105 -4.61 -2.15 -17.72
N ASP A 106 -4.91 -1.39 -16.68
CA ASP A 106 -6.21 -0.77 -16.42
C ASP A 106 -6.02 0.70 -16.05
N GLN A 107 -6.76 1.60 -16.72
CA GLN A 107 -6.70 3.04 -16.47
C GLN A 107 -7.09 3.40 -15.03
N HIS A 108 -7.99 2.65 -14.41
CA HIS A 108 -8.41 2.88 -13.01
C HIS A 108 -7.29 2.58 -12.01
N LEU A 109 -6.29 1.79 -12.42
CA LEU A 109 -5.12 1.46 -11.62
C LEU A 109 -3.92 2.41 -11.84
N HIS A 110 -4.10 3.55 -12.50
CA HIS A 110 -2.99 4.49 -12.78
C HIS A 110 -2.26 4.97 -11.52
N ARG A 111 -2.93 4.99 -10.35
CA ARG A 111 -2.31 5.35 -9.06
C ARG A 111 -1.74 4.15 -8.29
N PHE A 112 -1.92 2.93 -8.77
CA PHE A 112 -1.47 1.71 -8.09
C PHE A 112 0.06 1.65 -7.90
N PRO A 113 0.89 2.00 -8.89
CA PRO A 113 2.34 2.09 -8.67
C PRO A 113 2.71 3.08 -7.55
N ALA A 114 2.08 4.25 -7.51
CA ALA A 114 2.32 5.25 -6.46
C ALA A 114 1.85 4.78 -5.07
N TYR A 115 0.76 4.03 -4.98
CA TYR A 115 0.32 3.38 -3.75
C TYR A 115 1.36 2.39 -3.24
N LEU A 116 1.87 1.52 -4.12
CA LEU A 116 2.89 0.53 -3.76
C LEU A 116 4.23 1.18 -3.41
N GLN A 117 4.58 2.33 -4.00
CA GLN A 117 5.75 3.09 -3.58
C GLN A 117 5.72 3.38 -2.08
N GLN A 118 4.61 3.89 -1.57
CA GLN A 118 4.49 4.15 -0.13
C GLN A 118 4.37 2.83 0.66
N ALA A 119 3.52 1.91 0.24
CA ALA A 119 3.27 0.67 0.97
C ALA A 119 4.53 -0.19 1.12
N ASP A 120 5.36 -0.29 0.08
CA ASP A 120 6.58 -1.10 0.06
C ASP A 120 7.81 -0.31 0.50
N MET A 121 8.13 0.81 -0.17
CA MET A 121 9.40 1.51 0.05
C MET A 121 9.47 2.18 1.43
N GLU A 122 8.37 2.72 1.96
CA GLU A 122 8.35 3.26 3.33
C GLU A 122 8.44 2.13 4.37
N SER A 123 7.86 0.95 4.09
CA SER A 123 7.94 -0.21 4.97
C SER A 123 9.34 -0.79 5.01
N ASN A 124 9.96 -0.98 3.85
CA ASN A 124 11.25 -1.65 3.69
C ASN A 124 12.45 -0.69 3.72
N GLY A 125 12.21 0.63 3.68
CA GLY A 125 13.25 1.66 3.78
C GLY A 125 13.85 1.74 5.18
N LYS A 126 14.43 0.65 5.67
CA LYS A 126 15.04 0.49 7.00
C LYS A 126 16.46 -0.04 6.83
N TYR A 127 17.42 0.60 7.49
CA TYR A 127 18.83 0.18 7.44
C TYR A 127 19.31 -0.46 8.75
N VAL A 128 18.42 -0.58 9.74
CA VAL A 128 18.67 -1.24 11.01
C VAL A 128 17.60 -2.29 11.29
N ASP A 129 18.01 -3.36 11.98
CA ASP A 129 17.10 -4.39 12.46
C ASP A 129 16.36 -3.98 13.75
N VAL A 130 15.57 -4.88 14.32
CA VAL A 130 14.82 -4.63 15.57
C VAL A 130 15.73 -4.48 16.80
N GLY A 131 16.98 -4.92 16.73
CA GLY A 131 18.00 -4.73 17.76
C GLY A 131 18.75 -3.41 17.64
N GLY A 132 18.53 -2.65 16.55
CA GLY A 132 19.21 -1.39 16.27
C GLY A 132 20.54 -1.56 15.53
N GLU A 133 20.91 -2.78 15.13
CA GLU A 133 22.13 -3.06 14.38
C GLU A 133 21.91 -2.80 12.88
N GLN A 134 22.94 -2.26 12.22
CA GLN A 134 22.89 -2.01 10.79
C GLN A 134 22.84 -3.34 10.01
N VAL A 135 21.89 -3.45 9.08
CA VAL A 135 21.79 -4.61 8.19
C VAL A 135 22.84 -4.54 7.07
N ASP A 136 23.33 -5.68 6.61
CA ASP A 136 24.32 -5.84 5.54
C ASP A 136 23.73 -6.38 4.23
N TYR A 137 22.41 -6.36 4.13
CA TYR A 137 21.65 -6.80 2.95
C TYR A 137 20.71 -5.70 2.45
N THR A 138 20.19 -5.83 1.23
CA THR A 138 19.25 -4.90 0.64
C THR A 138 17.82 -5.21 1.14
N THR A 139 17.15 -4.21 1.70
CA THR A 139 15.84 -4.39 2.35
C THR A 139 14.65 -4.27 1.40
N GLY A 140 14.83 -3.69 0.20
CA GLY A 140 13.78 -3.62 -0.82
C GLY A 140 14.21 -2.85 -2.08
N PRO A 141 13.53 -3.07 -3.21
CA PRO A 141 13.81 -2.41 -4.47
C PRO A 141 13.17 -1.01 -4.54
N VAL A 142 13.60 -0.22 -5.52
CA VAL A 142 12.87 0.99 -5.93
C VAL A 142 11.67 0.56 -6.76
N ILE A 143 10.47 0.87 -6.30
CA ILE A 143 9.22 0.64 -7.03
C ILE A 143 8.98 1.80 -7.99
N PHE A 144 8.73 1.49 -9.26
CA PHE A 144 8.28 2.45 -10.25
C PHE A 144 7.25 1.81 -11.18
N GLY A 145 6.54 2.59 -11.93
CA GLY A 145 5.61 2.06 -12.91
C GLY A 145 4.63 3.09 -13.43
N GLU A 146 3.87 2.65 -14.42
CA GLU A 146 2.84 3.42 -15.07
C GLU A 146 1.84 2.44 -15.71
N ILE A 147 0.65 2.89 -16.06
CA ILE A 147 -0.28 2.08 -16.85
C ILE A 147 0.37 1.65 -18.16
N GLY A 148 0.08 0.41 -18.60
CA GLY A 148 0.79 -0.26 -19.69
C GLY A 148 1.00 0.59 -20.93
N ILE A 149 -0.04 1.26 -21.46
CA ILE A 149 0.05 2.10 -22.67
C ILE A 149 1.02 3.28 -22.46
N ALA A 150 0.94 4.00 -21.36
CA ALA A 150 1.85 5.10 -21.07
C ALA A 150 3.27 4.59 -20.78
N GLY A 151 3.40 3.49 -20.04
CA GLY A 151 4.67 2.85 -19.73
C GLY A 151 5.43 2.39 -20.98
N GLN A 152 4.72 1.89 -22.01
CA GLN A 152 5.32 1.47 -23.28
C GLN A 152 6.10 2.59 -23.95
N HIS A 153 5.58 3.81 -23.94
CA HIS A 153 6.26 4.97 -24.51
C HIS A 153 7.34 5.56 -23.58
N ALA A 154 7.21 5.35 -22.27
CA ALA A 154 8.11 5.97 -21.30
C ALA A 154 9.40 5.18 -21.06
N PHE A 155 9.31 3.87 -20.79
CA PHE A 155 10.46 3.08 -20.31
C PHE A 155 10.53 1.63 -20.80
N PHE A 156 9.59 1.11 -21.59
CA PHE A 156 9.64 -0.28 -22.07
C PHE A 156 10.86 -0.55 -22.96
N GLN A 157 11.40 0.48 -23.61
CA GLN A 157 12.66 0.34 -24.34
C GLN A 157 13.80 -0.16 -23.43
N LEU A 158 13.88 0.38 -22.20
CA LEU A 158 14.87 -0.07 -21.21
C LEU A 158 14.59 -1.49 -20.73
N LEU A 159 13.31 -1.82 -20.45
CA LEU A 159 12.93 -3.15 -19.97
C LEU A 159 13.26 -4.26 -21.00
N HIS A 160 13.02 -3.99 -22.31
CA HIS A 160 13.22 -4.99 -23.35
C HIS A 160 14.63 -5.05 -23.94
N LYS A 161 15.33 -3.93 -23.97
CA LYS A 161 16.61 -3.78 -24.68
C LYS A 161 17.74 -3.25 -23.79
N GLY A 162 17.45 -2.91 -22.57
CA GLY A 162 18.45 -2.44 -21.61
C GLY A 162 19.31 -3.58 -21.06
N THR A 163 20.31 -3.19 -20.25
CA THR A 163 21.29 -4.12 -19.65
C THR A 163 21.00 -4.38 -18.15
N LYS A 164 19.92 -3.80 -17.62
CA LYS A 164 19.51 -3.96 -16.22
C LYS A 164 18.43 -5.03 -16.10
N LEU A 165 18.55 -5.88 -15.08
CA LEU A 165 17.48 -6.76 -14.67
C LEU A 165 16.42 -5.94 -13.91
N VAL A 166 15.23 -5.91 -14.44
CA VAL A 166 14.08 -5.22 -13.81
C VAL A 166 12.91 -6.21 -13.77
N PRO A 167 12.63 -6.84 -12.64
CA PRO A 167 11.41 -7.61 -12.44
C PRO A 167 10.16 -6.73 -12.62
N ALA A 168 9.06 -7.31 -13.15
CA ALA A 168 7.81 -6.61 -13.41
C ALA A 168 6.60 -7.49 -13.04
#